data_32b26f970da189d83d0e79686f945732
#
_entry.id   32b26f970da189d83d0e79686f945732
#
_cell.length_a   1.000
_cell.length_b   1.000
_cell.length_c   1.000
_cell.angle_alpha   90.00
_cell.angle_beta   90.00
_cell.angle_gamma   90.00
#
_symmetry.space_group_name_H-M   'P 1'
#
loop_
_entity.id
_entity.type
_entity.pdbx_description
1 polymer ?
#
loop_
_entity_poly.entity_id
_entity_poly.type
_entity_poly.pdbx_seq_one_letter_code
_entity_poly.pdbx_strand_id
1 'polypeptide(L)'
;MLVVVRMCLVSRALALALTAGVLAAAPAHAGQVIVVDGNHAKRVSDADVPTKAQVALPPAGAPSVASAARTGPAAVASRAWRRARSSAKPRADRRAVYNALERAARSKRISQGSYRRWRRWYVNAVRTYRRLRGARRDQLGYVIDSVEALALGHMLSPTRMPAAFVQLERNRRYWPSLPFPAARDQISFKGSEVLYVYFPGEGLQLHPLTTFKKANNMHGACERHEGACDAAGLRRLLDEMETFAVRRSRRFIAWEYGFHFDGGTPPWISGMADATGIQAYGRAADLLGEPHYLEVAREALGAFETLPPLGVRTTGFAGGVHYLQYSFAPRLYIFNAFLQSLIGLHDFGRIADDERATKLFEEAEPEAREEIPLSDVGDWSRYSYRGPEANHDYHELLREFLASMCTRRLGELYCEYADRYRGYQVDPPELTYMGPEVTTAKRLTPIRFEVSKLSAVEAKVYRGEKLVFSRLATFRRGTGAFAWRPRGPGVFTVRLGAKELRTGLGKKDRAATEISVEPAS
;
A
#
# COMPACT_ATOMS: atom_id res chain seq x y z
N MET A 1 19.25 62.72 58.45
CA MET A 1 20.49 62.92 57.66
C MET A 1 20.21 62.38 56.25
N LEU A 2 20.27 63.32 55.33
CA LEU A 2 20.25 63.27 53.87
C LEU A 2 19.43 62.24 53.08
N VAL A 3 18.48 62.87 52.46
CA VAL A 3 17.70 62.62 51.27
C VAL A 3 18.61 62.54 50.02
N VAL A 4 18.40 61.64 49.08
CA VAL A 4 18.56 61.94 47.64
C VAL A 4 17.46 61.23 46.86
N VAL A 5 16.61 62.04 46.29
CA VAL A 5 15.62 61.77 45.26
C VAL A 5 16.35 61.62 43.91
N ARG A 6 16.02 60.63 43.09
CA ARG A 6 16.24 60.71 41.63
C ARG A 6 15.04 60.13 40.90
N MET A 7 14.35 61.03 40.22
CA MET A 7 13.40 60.79 39.14
C MET A 7 14.08 60.05 37.99
N CYS A 8 13.41 59.06 37.44
CA CYS A 8 13.75 58.53 36.11
C CYS A 8 12.47 58.38 35.29
N LEU A 9 12.56 58.94 34.09
CA LEU A 9 11.55 59.14 33.07
C LEU A 9 10.89 57.85 32.60
N VAL A 10 9.58 57.98 32.35
CA VAL A 10 8.69 57.04 31.64
C VAL A 10 9.03 57.06 30.16
N SER A 11 9.57 55.98 29.61
CA SER A 11 9.59 55.72 28.18
C SER A 11 8.57 54.62 27.85
N ARG A 12 7.48 55.01 27.20
CA ARG A 12 6.51 54.10 26.58
C ARG A 12 7.18 53.48 25.36
N ALA A 13 7.55 52.19 25.44
CA ALA A 13 7.85 51.38 24.26
C ALA A 13 6.59 50.60 23.87
N LEU A 14 6.07 50.92 22.71
CA LEU A 14 5.00 50.20 22.02
C LEU A 14 5.57 48.86 21.56
N ALA A 15 5.22 47.76 22.23
CA ALA A 15 5.53 46.41 21.78
C ALA A 15 4.46 46.02 20.73
N LEU A 16 4.81 46.08 19.45
CA LEU A 16 4.07 45.37 18.39
C LEU A 16 4.24 43.85 18.62
N ALA A 17 3.19 43.21 19.07
CA ALA A 17 3.09 41.76 19.09
C ALA A 17 2.88 41.26 17.65
N LEU A 18 3.96 40.89 16.97
CA LEU A 18 3.90 40.02 15.79
C LEU A 18 3.43 38.63 16.24
N THR A 19 2.16 38.36 16.09
CA THR A 19 1.65 36.98 16.11
C THR A 19 2.14 36.28 14.84
N ALA A 20 3.33 35.71 14.90
CA ALA A 20 3.78 34.72 13.95
C ALA A 20 2.85 33.51 14.13
N GLY A 21 1.87 33.37 13.26
CA GLY A 21 1.10 32.14 13.13
C GLY A 21 2.08 31.02 12.77
N VAL A 22 2.41 30.19 13.75
CA VAL A 22 3.09 28.92 13.50
C VAL A 22 2.13 28.09 12.68
N LEU A 23 2.28 28.11 11.37
CA LEU A 23 1.76 27.08 10.50
C LEU A 23 2.47 25.80 10.94
N ALA A 24 1.84 25.02 11.81
CA ALA A 24 2.31 23.68 12.17
C ALA A 24 2.45 22.92 10.84
N ALA A 25 3.68 22.65 10.44
CA ALA A 25 3.97 21.79 9.30
C ALA A 25 3.27 20.45 9.60
N ALA A 26 2.38 20.02 8.70
CA ALA A 26 1.75 18.70 8.82
C ALA A 26 2.87 17.65 8.96
N PRO A 27 2.72 16.66 9.83
CA PRO A 27 3.74 15.64 9.99
C PRO A 27 4.02 14.99 8.64
N ALA A 28 5.29 14.69 8.38
CA ALA A 28 5.79 14.21 7.08
C ALA A 28 5.07 12.94 6.56
N HIS A 29 4.29 12.28 7.39
CA HIS A 29 3.56 11.02 7.10
C HIS A 29 2.03 11.17 7.04
N ALA A 30 1.49 12.37 7.13
CA ALA A 30 0.05 12.60 7.05
C ALA A 30 -0.49 12.28 5.65
N GLY A 31 -1.49 11.39 5.57
CA GLY A 31 -2.19 11.08 4.32
C GLY A 31 -3.20 12.17 3.95
N GLN A 32 -3.57 12.19 2.67
CA GLN A 32 -4.60 13.06 2.14
C GLN A 32 -5.92 12.30 2.03
N VAL A 33 -6.99 12.84 2.59
CA VAL A 33 -8.33 12.27 2.52
C VAL A 33 -9.36 13.30 2.05
N ILE A 34 -10.30 12.87 1.23
CA ILE A 34 -11.46 13.66 0.83
C ILE A 34 -12.59 13.35 1.81
N VAL A 35 -12.92 14.30 2.67
CA VAL A 35 -14.05 14.19 3.62
C VAL A 35 -15.32 14.66 2.95
N VAL A 36 -16.33 13.79 2.91
CA VAL A 36 -17.64 14.05 2.32
C VAL A 36 -18.64 14.38 3.41
N ASP A 37 -19.25 15.58 3.34
CA ASP A 37 -20.33 16.02 4.20
C ASP A 37 -21.53 16.48 3.34
N GLY A 38 -22.57 15.66 3.27
CA GLY A 38 -23.71 15.89 2.39
C GLY A 38 -23.32 16.02 0.92
N ASN A 39 -23.50 17.21 0.34
CA ASN A 39 -23.15 17.54 -1.04
C ASN A 39 -21.82 18.28 -1.16
N HIS A 40 -21.03 18.33 -0.10
CA HIS A 40 -19.72 18.97 -0.06
C HIS A 40 -18.63 17.92 0.12
N ALA A 41 -17.48 18.18 -0.48
CA ALA A 41 -16.29 17.37 -0.32
C ALA A 41 -15.06 18.27 -0.17
N LYS A 42 -14.26 18.04 0.86
CA LYS A 42 -13.03 18.81 1.13
C LYS A 42 -11.86 17.86 1.28
N ARG A 43 -10.75 18.18 0.62
CA ARG A 43 -9.48 17.48 0.82
C ARG A 43 -8.81 18.04 2.08
N VAL A 44 -8.41 17.16 2.98
CA VAL A 44 -7.70 17.50 4.21
C VAL A 44 -6.49 16.59 4.38
N SER A 45 -5.48 17.07 5.11
CA SER A 45 -4.38 16.25 5.59
C SER A 45 -4.77 15.70 6.97
N ASP A 46 -4.56 14.41 7.17
CA ASP A 46 -4.92 13.70 8.39
C ASP A 46 -3.74 12.79 8.78
N ALA A 47 -3.21 12.98 9.99
CA ALA A 47 -2.04 12.25 10.48
C ALA A 47 -2.31 10.74 10.65
N ASP A 48 -3.55 10.37 10.93
CA ASP A 48 -3.94 8.98 11.12
C ASP A 48 -4.20 8.27 9.78
N VAL A 49 -4.48 9.02 8.71
CA VAL A 49 -4.70 8.44 7.38
C VAL A 49 -3.36 8.04 6.77
N PRO A 50 -3.19 6.78 6.33
CA PRO A 50 -1.95 6.36 5.66
C PRO A 50 -1.76 7.11 4.34
N THR A 51 -0.50 7.31 3.94
CA THR A 51 -0.18 7.93 2.64
C THR A 51 -0.59 7.03 1.47
N LYS A 52 -0.70 7.59 0.26
CA LYS A 52 -0.96 6.80 -0.96
C LYS A 52 0.11 5.74 -1.23
N ALA A 53 1.35 6.01 -0.86
CA ALA A 53 2.46 5.06 -0.97
C ALA A 53 2.19 3.77 -0.19
N GLN A 54 1.69 3.89 1.04
CA GLN A 54 1.36 2.76 1.91
C GLN A 54 0.11 1.96 1.46
N VAL A 55 -0.63 2.48 0.48
CA VAL A 55 -1.82 1.84 -0.12
C VAL A 55 -1.55 1.45 -1.57
N ALA A 56 -0.28 1.49 -2.00
CA ALA A 56 0.12 1.34 -3.39
C ALA A 56 -0.36 0.01 -4.00
N LEU A 57 -0.72 0.07 -5.28
CA LEU A 57 -0.95 -1.11 -6.12
C LEU A 57 0.40 -1.71 -6.55
N PRO A 58 0.45 -2.98 -6.97
CA PRO A 58 1.67 -3.58 -7.50
C PRO A 58 2.34 -2.69 -8.56
N PRO A 59 3.68 -2.69 -8.64
CA PRO A 59 4.38 -1.95 -9.67
C PRO A 59 3.96 -2.43 -11.07
N ALA A 60 4.00 -1.53 -12.05
CA ALA A 60 3.76 -1.89 -13.44
C ALA A 60 4.74 -2.99 -13.86
N GLY A 61 4.24 -4.10 -14.41
CA GLY A 61 5.05 -5.26 -14.79
C GLY A 61 5.19 -6.34 -13.71
N ALA A 62 4.52 -6.20 -12.54
CA ALA A 62 4.32 -7.34 -11.66
C ALA A 62 3.64 -8.48 -12.42
N PRO A 63 4.00 -9.76 -12.18
CA PRO A 63 3.37 -10.86 -12.90
C PRO A 63 1.87 -10.82 -12.70
N SER A 64 1.13 -10.75 -13.82
CA SER A 64 -0.33 -10.78 -13.79
C SER A 64 -0.80 -12.10 -13.19
N VAL A 65 -1.66 -12.01 -12.19
CA VAL A 65 -2.19 -13.15 -11.44
C VAL A 65 -3.29 -13.88 -12.20
N ALA A 66 -3.65 -13.42 -13.39
CA ALA A 66 -4.80 -13.87 -14.18
C ALA A 66 -4.81 -15.37 -14.55
N SER A 67 -3.70 -16.11 -14.38
CA SER A 67 -3.61 -17.50 -14.82
C SER A 67 -4.07 -18.55 -13.80
N ALA A 68 -4.27 -18.19 -12.52
CA ALA A 68 -4.45 -19.17 -11.43
C ALA A 68 -5.91 -19.48 -11.05
N ALA A 69 -6.89 -18.71 -11.49
CA ALA A 69 -8.27 -18.79 -10.95
C ALA A 69 -9.26 -19.44 -11.93
N ARG A 70 -9.02 -20.68 -12.39
CA ARG A 70 -9.96 -21.33 -13.32
C ARG A 70 -10.98 -22.28 -12.68
N THR A 71 -10.88 -22.60 -11.39
CA THR A 71 -11.81 -23.54 -10.70
C THR A 71 -12.17 -23.06 -9.29
N GLY A 72 -13.36 -23.46 -8.79
CA GLY A 72 -13.79 -23.15 -7.42
C GLY A 72 -14.68 -21.90 -7.28
N PRO A 73 -14.88 -21.35 -6.07
CA PRO A 73 -15.74 -20.19 -5.81
C PRO A 73 -15.39 -18.94 -6.63
N ALA A 74 -14.11 -18.73 -6.94
CA ALA A 74 -13.66 -17.66 -7.84
C ALA A 74 -14.20 -17.83 -9.27
N ALA A 75 -14.35 -19.07 -9.76
CA ALA A 75 -14.94 -19.34 -11.07
C ALA A 75 -16.45 -19.06 -11.08
N VAL A 76 -17.14 -19.31 -9.98
CA VAL A 76 -18.56 -18.94 -9.80
C VAL A 76 -18.73 -17.43 -9.81
N ALA A 77 -17.90 -16.72 -9.05
CA ALA A 77 -17.85 -15.25 -9.03
C ALA A 77 -17.59 -14.68 -10.42
N SER A 78 -16.57 -15.18 -11.14
CA SER A 78 -16.25 -14.74 -12.51
C SER A 78 -17.39 -14.94 -13.49
N ARG A 79 -18.12 -16.06 -13.41
CA ARG A 79 -19.31 -16.31 -14.26
C ARG A 79 -20.45 -15.37 -13.92
N ALA A 80 -20.71 -15.13 -12.61
CA ALA A 80 -21.73 -14.20 -12.15
C ALA A 80 -21.44 -12.77 -12.62
N TRP A 81 -20.18 -12.32 -12.53
CA TRP A 81 -19.73 -11.03 -13.02
C TRP A 81 -19.85 -10.86 -14.52
N ARG A 82 -19.44 -11.86 -15.30
CA ARG A 82 -19.64 -11.83 -16.78
C ARG A 82 -21.12 -11.76 -17.13
N ARG A 83 -21.96 -12.49 -16.41
CA ARG A 83 -23.41 -12.46 -16.61
C ARG A 83 -24.02 -11.11 -16.27
N ALA A 84 -23.66 -10.51 -15.13
CA ALA A 84 -24.14 -9.19 -14.71
C ALA A 84 -23.76 -8.09 -15.73
N ARG A 85 -22.52 -8.13 -16.27
CA ARG A 85 -22.05 -7.18 -17.28
C ARG A 85 -22.65 -7.42 -18.69
N SER A 86 -22.95 -8.65 -19.03
CA SER A 86 -23.47 -9.01 -20.36
C SER A 86 -24.99 -8.97 -20.46
N SER A 87 -25.70 -8.87 -19.32
CA SER A 87 -27.15 -8.95 -19.35
C SER A 87 -27.77 -7.67 -19.91
N ALA A 88 -28.28 -7.77 -21.14
CA ALA A 88 -29.20 -6.80 -21.72
C ALA A 88 -30.57 -6.81 -20.98
N LYS A 89 -30.76 -7.64 -19.95
CA LYS A 89 -32.02 -7.87 -19.25
C LYS A 89 -31.95 -7.39 -17.78
N PRO A 90 -32.17 -6.09 -17.50
CA PRO A 90 -32.06 -5.52 -16.14
C PRO A 90 -33.03 -6.12 -15.10
N ARG A 91 -34.02 -6.93 -15.54
CA ARG A 91 -35.06 -7.47 -14.63
C ARG A 91 -34.64 -8.71 -13.85
N ALA A 92 -33.83 -9.60 -14.45
CA ALA A 92 -33.41 -10.84 -13.78
C ALA A 92 -32.43 -10.57 -12.64
N ASP A 93 -31.50 -9.64 -12.84
CA ASP A 93 -30.42 -9.32 -11.90
C ASP A 93 -30.98 -8.62 -10.67
N ARG A 94 -31.91 -7.68 -10.85
CA ARG A 94 -32.65 -7.03 -9.76
C ARG A 94 -33.46 -8.03 -8.94
N ARG A 95 -34.08 -9.02 -9.60
CA ARG A 95 -34.86 -10.05 -8.91
C ARG A 95 -33.96 -10.88 -8.02
N ALA A 96 -32.73 -11.18 -8.43
CA ALA A 96 -31.76 -11.90 -7.60
C ALA A 96 -31.42 -11.13 -6.30
N VAL A 97 -31.22 -9.80 -6.38
CA VAL A 97 -30.98 -8.97 -5.20
C VAL A 97 -32.18 -8.98 -4.26
N TYR A 98 -33.39 -8.78 -4.79
CA TYR A 98 -34.60 -8.81 -3.97
C TYR A 98 -34.81 -10.18 -3.30
N ASN A 99 -34.63 -11.26 -4.05
CA ASN A 99 -34.75 -12.61 -3.51
C ASN A 99 -33.72 -12.90 -2.41
N ALA A 100 -32.48 -12.38 -2.54
CA ALA A 100 -31.46 -12.52 -1.49
C ALA A 100 -31.86 -11.78 -0.21
N LEU A 101 -32.34 -10.53 -0.35
CA LEU A 101 -32.81 -9.73 0.79
C LEU A 101 -34.03 -10.38 1.47
N GLU A 102 -35.00 -10.85 0.69
CA GLU A 102 -36.20 -11.51 1.22
C GLU A 102 -35.87 -12.81 1.95
N ARG A 103 -35.00 -13.68 1.37
CA ARG A 103 -34.56 -14.89 2.04
C ARG A 103 -33.89 -14.57 3.40
N ALA A 104 -32.99 -13.57 3.43
CA ALA A 104 -32.31 -13.17 4.66
C ALA A 104 -33.28 -12.62 5.72
N ALA A 105 -34.29 -11.85 5.30
CA ALA A 105 -35.32 -11.31 6.21
C ALA A 105 -36.26 -12.41 6.73
N ARG A 106 -36.75 -13.31 5.85
CA ARG A 106 -37.63 -14.44 6.26
C ARG A 106 -36.92 -15.40 7.21
N SER A 107 -35.63 -15.64 7.02
CA SER A 107 -34.82 -16.48 7.92
C SER A 107 -34.35 -15.74 9.18
N LYS A 108 -34.83 -14.50 9.42
CA LYS A 108 -34.46 -13.63 10.56
C LYS A 108 -32.94 -13.39 10.69
N ARG A 109 -32.18 -13.56 9.59
CA ARG A 109 -30.73 -13.30 9.55
C ARG A 109 -30.39 -11.82 9.36
N ILE A 110 -31.37 -11.02 8.97
CA ILE A 110 -31.34 -9.55 8.97
C ILE A 110 -32.64 -9.01 9.55
N SER A 111 -32.58 -7.81 10.13
CA SER A 111 -33.77 -7.16 10.68
C SER A 111 -34.68 -6.64 9.54
N GLN A 112 -35.98 -6.48 9.83
CA GLN A 112 -36.93 -5.84 8.90
C GLN A 112 -36.54 -4.41 8.57
N GLY A 113 -35.90 -3.70 9.52
CA GLY A 113 -35.34 -2.38 9.31
C GLY A 113 -34.23 -2.38 8.26
N SER A 114 -33.26 -3.32 8.38
CA SER A 114 -32.18 -3.51 7.42
C SER A 114 -32.70 -3.92 6.03
N TYR A 115 -33.65 -4.85 5.96
CA TYR A 115 -34.31 -5.25 4.71
C TYR A 115 -34.90 -4.04 3.97
N ARG A 116 -35.76 -3.23 4.67
CA ARG A 116 -36.41 -2.06 4.08
C ARG A 116 -35.37 -1.00 3.66
N ARG A 117 -34.36 -0.76 4.48
CA ARG A 117 -33.29 0.21 4.22
C ARG A 117 -32.48 -0.18 3.00
N TRP A 118 -31.94 -1.41 2.92
CA TRP A 118 -31.08 -1.87 1.83
C TRP A 118 -31.83 -2.01 0.51
N ARG A 119 -33.09 -2.49 0.55
CA ARG A 119 -33.96 -2.50 -0.62
C ARG A 119 -34.18 -1.09 -1.19
N ARG A 120 -34.42 -0.11 -0.33
CA ARG A 120 -34.57 1.31 -0.73
C ARG A 120 -33.27 1.87 -1.30
N TRP A 121 -32.12 1.60 -0.69
CA TRP A 121 -30.82 2.03 -1.20
C TRP A 121 -30.53 1.48 -2.59
N TYR A 122 -30.78 0.19 -2.82
CA TYR A 122 -30.62 -0.42 -4.13
C TYR A 122 -31.53 0.22 -5.19
N VAL A 123 -32.83 0.39 -4.90
CA VAL A 123 -33.77 1.06 -5.79
C VAL A 123 -33.31 2.47 -6.15
N ASN A 124 -32.86 3.24 -5.14
CA ASN A 124 -32.38 4.60 -5.32
C ASN A 124 -31.08 4.64 -6.13
N ALA A 125 -30.14 3.70 -5.93
CA ALA A 125 -28.91 3.61 -6.71
C ALA A 125 -29.23 3.37 -8.20
N VAL A 126 -30.10 2.43 -8.51
CA VAL A 126 -30.55 2.16 -9.89
C VAL A 126 -31.25 3.38 -10.50
N ARG A 127 -32.07 4.10 -9.73
CA ARG A 127 -32.71 5.35 -10.19
C ARG A 127 -31.67 6.45 -10.47
N THR A 128 -30.69 6.62 -9.59
CA THR A 128 -29.59 7.58 -9.76
C THR A 128 -28.75 7.24 -10.99
N TYR A 129 -28.34 5.97 -11.15
CA TYR A 129 -27.61 5.47 -12.31
C TYR A 129 -28.27 5.85 -13.64
N ARG A 130 -29.60 5.75 -13.74
CA ARG A 130 -30.34 6.10 -14.95
C ARG A 130 -30.28 7.58 -15.32
N ARG A 131 -30.06 8.47 -14.33
CA ARG A 131 -29.95 9.92 -14.52
C ARG A 131 -28.53 10.37 -14.83
N LEU A 132 -27.52 9.59 -14.40
CA LEU A 132 -26.12 9.89 -14.64
C LEU A 132 -25.74 9.64 -16.11
N ARG A 133 -24.66 10.30 -16.55
CA ARG A 133 -24.05 10.16 -17.89
C ARG A 133 -22.54 9.98 -17.77
N GLY A 134 -21.91 9.42 -18.83
CA GLY A 134 -20.46 9.26 -18.96
C GLY A 134 -19.82 8.57 -17.75
N ALA A 135 -18.59 8.94 -17.44
CA ALA A 135 -17.79 8.29 -16.42
C ALA A 135 -18.46 8.17 -15.04
N ARG A 136 -19.26 9.15 -14.63
CA ARG A 136 -20.00 9.10 -13.35
C ARG A 136 -21.01 7.95 -13.32
N ARG A 137 -21.69 7.73 -14.42
CA ARG A 137 -22.60 6.60 -14.60
C ARG A 137 -21.87 5.27 -14.51
N ASP A 138 -20.69 5.18 -15.15
CA ASP A 138 -19.90 3.96 -15.18
C ASP A 138 -19.41 3.56 -13.80
N GLN A 139 -18.94 4.53 -12.97
CA GLN A 139 -18.53 4.27 -11.60
C GLN A 139 -19.67 3.70 -10.74
N LEU A 140 -20.86 4.31 -10.78
CA LEU A 140 -22.00 3.81 -10.01
C LEU A 140 -22.51 2.50 -10.59
N GLY A 141 -22.46 2.34 -11.91
CA GLY A 141 -22.84 1.11 -12.63
C GLY A 141 -22.04 -0.08 -12.14
N TYR A 142 -20.73 0.05 -12.05
CA TYR A 142 -19.86 -1.00 -11.53
C TYR A 142 -20.30 -1.49 -10.14
N VAL A 143 -20.58 -0.57 -9.21
CA VAL A 143 -20.96 -0.94 -7.83
C VAL A 143 -22.34 -1.61 -7.79
N ILE A 144 -23.28 -1.21 -8.66
CA ILE A 144 -24.56 -1.89 -8.81
C ILE A 144 -24.32 -3.32 -9.35
N ASP A 145 -23.52 -3.46 -10.40
CA ASP A 145 -23.19 -4.75 -11.02
C ASP A 145 -22.50 -5.69 -10.01
N SER A 146 -21.69 -5.14 -9.07
CA SER A 146 -21.08 -5.90 -7.97
C SER A 146 -22.14 -6.53 -7.07
N VAL A 147 -23.13 -5.76 -6.64
CA VAL A 147 -24.21 -6.27 -5.78
C VAL A 147 -25.05 -7.31 -6.53
N GLU A 148 -25.35 -7.06 -7.80
CA GLU A 148 -26.11 -7.98 -8.66
C GLU A 148 -25.33 -9.29 -8.91
N ALA A 149 -24.02 -9.21 -9.17
CA ALA A 149 -23.17 -10.38 -9.36
C ALA A 149 -23.08 -11.25 -8.09
N LEU A 150 -22.95 -10.62 -6.92
CA LEU A 150 -23.00 -11.33 -5.65
C LEU A 150 -24.34 -12.05 -5.44
N ALA A 151 -25.44 -11.40 -5.80
CA ALA A 151 -26.77 -11.98 -5.67
C ALA A 151 -27.00 -13.16 -6.67
N LEU A 152 -26.59 -13.00 -7.91
CA LEU A 152 -26.67 -14.02 -8.98
C LEU A 152 -25.79 -15.25 -8.66
N GLY A 153 -24.62 -15.00 -8.05
CA GLY A 153 -23.70 -16.06 -7.61
C GLY A 153 -24.08 -16.70 -6.28
N HIS A 154 -25.23 -16.36 -5.69
CA HIS A 154 -25.65 -16.78 -4.35
C HIS A 154 -24.67 -16.41 -3.23
N MET A 155 -23.81 -15.39 -3.48
CA MET A 155 -22.78 -14.92 -2.55
C MET A 155 -23.22 -13.71 -1.72
N LEU A 156 -24.37 -13.08 -2.00
CA LEU A 156 -24.91 -11.96 -1.21
C LEU A 156 -25.50 -12.51 0.10
N SER A 157 -24.60 -12.92 1.01
CA SER A 157 -24.94 -13.49 2.32
C SER A 157 -25.37 -12.39 3.31
N PRO A 158 -26.11 -12.74 4.39
CA PRO A 158 -26.49 -11.79 5.42
C PRO A 158 -25.31 -10.99 6.01
N THR A 159 -24.16 -11.62 6.21
CA THR A 159 -22.96 -10.94 6.74
C THR A 159 -22.24 -10.07 5.68
N ARG A 160 -22.42 -10.33 4.39
CA ARG A 160 -21.85 -9.50 3.31
C ARG A 160 -22.75 -8.29 2.97
N MET A 161 -24.05 -8.37 3.24
CA MET A 161 -25.00 -7.32 2.93
C MET A 161 -24.63 -5.95 3.53
N PRO A 162 -24.15 -5.81 4.80
CA PRO A 162 -23.81 -4.50 5.35
C PRO A 162 -22.76 -3.77 4.50
N ALA A 163 -21.60 -4.37 4.25
CA ALA A 163 -20.54 -3.77 3.45
C ALA A 163 -21.01 -3.44 2.03
N ALA A 164 -21.68 -4.38 1.36
CA ALA A 164 -22.15 -4.22 -0.02
C ALA A 164 -23.15 -3.07 -0.18
N PHE A 165 -24.14 -2.97 0.71
CA PHE A 165 -25.16 -1.92 0.60
C PHE A 165 -24.70 -0.57 1.13
N VAL A 166 -23.83 -0.51 2.14
CA VAL A 166 -23.23 0.75 2.58
C VAL A 166 -22.34 1.32 1.47
N GLN A 167 -21.46 0.50 0.86
CA GLN A 167 -20.64 0.90 -0.28
C GLN A 167 -21.50 1.40 -1.44
N LEU A 168 -22.60 0.70 -1.78
CA LEU A 168 -23.53 1.12 -2.81
C LEU A 168 -24.14 2.50 -2.51
N GLU A 169 -24.58 2.74 -1.26
CA GLU A 169 -25.19 4.01 -0.86
C GLU A 169 -24.16 5.15 -0.83
N ARG A 170 -22.90 4.90 -0.40
CA ARG A 170 -21.82 5.89 -0.45
C ARG A 170 -21.55 6.32 -1.90
N ASN A 171 -21.44 5.37 -2.84
CA ASN A 171 -21.28 5.65 -4.27
C ASN A 171 -22.49 6.40 -4.86
N ARG A 172 -23.72 5.99 -4.52
CA ARG A 172 -24.94 6.67 -4.97
C ARG A 172 -24.97 8.15 -4.55
N ARG A 173 -24.48 8.47 -3.33
CA ARG A 173 -24.43 9.86 -2.84
C ARG A 173 -23.29 10.63 -3.48
N TYR A 174 -22.18 10.00 -3.78
CA TYR A 174 -20.98 10.67 -4.28
C TYR A 174 -21.13 11.14 -5.74
N TRP A 175 -21.50 10.23 -6.63
CA TRP A 175 -21.38 10.43 -8.09
C TRP A 175 -22.29 11.49 -8.71
N PRO A 176 -23.44 11.90 -8.16
CA PRO A 176 -24.26 12.95 -8.76
C PRO A 176 -23.63 14.34 -8.81
N SER A 177 -22.88 14.75 -7.78
CA SER A 177 -22.52 16.16 -7.62
C SER A 177 -21.09 16.42 -7.12
N LEU A 178 -20.44 15.45 -6.46
CA LEU A 178 -19.13 15.69 -5.84
C LEU A 178 -17.98 15.68 -6.87
N PRO A 179 -16.84 16.33 -6.56
CA PRO A 179 -15.68 16.37 -7.45
C PRO A 179 -15.19 14.98 -7.83
N PHE A 180 -14.70 14.82 -9.06
CA PHE A 180 -14.13 13.55 -9.51
C PHE A 180 -12.77 13.34 -8.80
N PRO A 181 -12.56 12.24 -8.07
CA PRO A 181 -11.31 12.01 -7.36
C PRO A 181 -10.21 11.56 -8.31
N ALA A 182 -8.95 11.80 -7.95
CA ALA A 182 -7.84 11.16 -8.63
C ALA A 182 -7.76 9.67 -8.26
N ALA A 183 -7.17 8.86 -9.14
CA ALA A 183 -6.96 7.44 -8.86
C ALA A 183 -6.28 7.25 -7.49
N ARG A 184 -6.78 6.32 -6.70
CA ARG A 184 -6.33 6.02 -5.33
C ARG A 184 -6.52 7.16 -4.32
N ASP A 185 -7.32 8.16 -4.61
CA ASP A 185 -7.74 9.08 -3.57
C ASP A 185 -8.52 8.33 -2.49
N GLN A 186 -8.21 8.66 -1.24
CA GLN A 186 -8.88 8.13 -0.06
C GLN A 186 -10.07 9.03 0.26
N ILE A 187 -11.20 8.43 0.55
CA ILE A 187 -12.45 9.14 0.81
C ILE A 187 -13.05 8.64 2.12
N SER A 188 -13.41 9.56 3.01
CA SER A 188 -14.22 9.29 4.19
C SER A 188 -15.55 10.03 4.10
N PHE A 189 -16.51 9.62 4.91
CA PHE A 189 -17.82 10.26 4.97
C PHE A 189 -18.09 10.73 6.41
N LYS A 190 -18.53 11.95 6.58
CA LYS A 190 -18.82 12.52 7.90
C LYS A 190 -19.62 11.56 8.78
N GLY A 191 -19.15 11.35 10.00
CA GLY A 191 -19.73 10.40 10.96
C GLY A 191 -19.26 8.95 10.78
N SER A 192 -18.28 8.71 9.88
CA SER A 192 -17.61 7.41 9.69
C SER A 192 -16.12 7.65 9.56
N GLU A 193 -15.33 6.80 10.23
CA GLU A 193 -13.86 6.81 10.13
C GLU A 193 -13.34 5.84 9.07
N VAL A 194 -14.23 5.04 8.48
CA VAL A 194 -13.91 4.04 7.45
C VAL A 194 -13.48 4.71 6.15
N LEU A 195 -12.42 4.19 5.56
CA LEU A 195 -11.84 4.71 4.33
C LEU A 195 -12.27 3.90 3.10
N TYR A 196 -12.69 4.64 2.10
CA TYR A 196 -12.92 4.16 0.74
C TYR A 196 -11.79 4.66 -0.15
N VAL A 197 -11.39 3.85 -1.12
CA VAL A 197 -10.39 4.24 -2.12
C VAL A 197 -11.06 4.27 -3.49
N TYR A 198 -10.74 5.29 -4.28
CA TYR A 198 -11.26 5.40 -5.64
C TYR A 198 -10.41 4.58 -6.62
N PHE A 199 -11.06 3.65 -7.29
CA PHE A 199 -10.50 2.90 -8.42
C PHE A 199 -11.23 3.30 -9.70
N PRO A 200 -10.52 3.86 -10.71
CA PRO A 200 -11.12 4.26 -11.97
C PRO A 200 -11.85 3.11 -12.66
N GLY A 201 -13.12 3.33 -13.03
CA GLY A 201 -13.98 2.31 -13.62
C GLY A 201 -14.72 1.43 -12.62
N GLU A 202 -14.34 1.44 -11.34
CA GLU A 202 -14.88 0.56 -10.30
C GLU A 202 -15.57 1.32 -9.14
N GLY A 203 -15.44 2.64 -9.13
CA GLY A 203 -16.06 3.51 -8.13
C GLY A 203 -15.28 3.60 -6.84
N LEU A 204 -15.96 4.00 -5.77
CA LEU A 204 -15.41 4.05 -4.42
C LEU A 204 -15.53 2.68 -3.79
N GLN A 205 -14.41 2.09 -3.40
CA GLN A 205 -14.34 0.76 -2.84
C GLN A 205 -13.94 0.81 -1.37
N LEU A 206 -14.67 0.10 -0.52
CA LEU A 206 -14.23 -0.17 0.86
C LEU A 206 -12.82 -0.73 0.81
N HIS A 207 -11.91 -0.16 1.59
CA HIS A 207 -10.52 -0.56 1.58
C HIS A 207 -10.04 -0.97 2.98
N PRO A 208 -10.16 -2.26 3.33
CA PRO A 208 -9.85 -2.76 4.67
C PRO A 208 -8.44 -2.41 5.13
N LEU A 209 -7.40 -2.66 4.31
CA LEU A 209 -6.01 -2.36 4.68
C LEU A 209 -5.81 -0.90 5.09
N THR A 210 -6.32 0.04 4.28
CA THR A 210 -6.18 1.47 4.56
C THR A 210 -6.91 1.87 5.83
N THR A 211 -8.10 1.31 6.04
CA THR A 211 -8.91 1.56 7.23
C THR A 211 -8.23 1.03 8.50
N PHE A 212 -7.72 -0.20 8.47
CA PHE A 212 -7.03 -0.77 9.62
C PHE A 212 -5.64 -0.15 9.87
N LYS A 213 -4.94 0.32 8.83
CA LYS A 213 -3.74 1.16 9.04
C LYS A 213 -4.10 2.47 9.76
N LYS A 214 -5.21 3.12 9.37
CA LYS A 214 -5.72 4.29 10.11
C LYS A 214 -6.01 3.94 11.56
N ALA A 215 -6.68 2.83 11.85
CA ALA A 215 -6.95 2.40 13.22
C ALA A 215 -5.67 2.20 14.05
N ASN A 216 -4.64 1.54 13.46
CA ASN A 216 -3.35 1.38 14.13
C ASN A 216 -2.60 2.71 14.34
N ASN A 217 -2.72 3.67 13.41
CA ASN A 217 -2.15 5.01 13.57
C ASN A 217 -2.84 5.78 14.70
N MET A 218 -4.18 5.75 14.77
CA MET A 218 -4.97 6.34 15.86
C MET A 218 -4.60 5.73 17.22
N HIS A 219 -4.45 4.39 17.29
CA HIS A 219 -3.93 3.73 18.48
C HIS A 219 -2.54 4.25 18.86
N GLY A 220 -1.61 4.28 17.92
CA GLY A 220 -0.24 4.76 18.15
C GLY A 220 -0.17 6.22 18.58
N ALA A 221 -1.07 7.10 18.08
CA ALA A 221 -1.17 8.48 18.54
C ALA A 221 -1.61 8.56 20.01
N CYS A 222 -2.55 7.71 20.42
CA CYS A 222 -2.96 7.61 21.83
C CYS A 222 -1.83 7.13 22.74
N GLU A 223 -1.08 6.08 22.34
CA GLU A 223 0.03 5.52 23.10
C GLU A 223 1.19 6.52 23.29
N ARG A 224 1.50 7.30 22.27
CA ARG A 224 2.58 8.29 22.34
C ARG A 224 2.17 9.61 22.98
N HIS A 225 0.90 9.76 23.34
CA HIS A 225 0.33 11.04 23.79
C HIS A 225 0.60 12.20 22.81
N GLU A 226 0.76 11.90 21.52
CA GLU A 226 0.97 12.86 20.44
C GLU A 226 -0.37 13.35 19.91
N GLY A 227 -0.59 14.67 19.97
CA GLY A 227 -1.84 15.26 19.50
C GLY A 227 -3.05 14.91 20.36
N ALA A 228 -4.24 15.02 19.78
CA ALA A 228 -5.47 14.60 20.45
C ALA A 228 -5.72 13.11 20.18
N CYS A 229 -5.57 12.28 21.21
CA CYS A 229 -6.01 10.88 21.14
C CYS A 229 -7.53 10.84 20.87
N ASP A 230 -7.95 10.34 19.69
CA ASP A 230 -9.36 10.14 19.36
C ASP A 230 -9.78 8.67 19.62
N ALA A 231 -9.80 8.28 20.89
CA ALA A 231 -10.27 6.97 21.32
C ALA A 231 -11.73 6.70 20.89
N ALA A 232 -12.57 7.73 20.88
CA ALA A 232 -13.96 7.62 20.43
C ALA A 232 -14.03 7.38 18.90
N GLY A 233 -13.16 8.02 18.12
CA GLY A 233 -13.02 7.78 16.69
C GLY A 233 -12.53 6.37 16.39
N LEU A 234 -11.52 5.90 17.11
CA LEU A 234 -11.01 4.53 16.99
C LEU A 234 -12.12 3.51 17.26
N ARG A 235 -12.90 3.70 18.33
CA ARG A 235 -14.06 2.85 18.64
C ARG A 235 -15.07 2.85 17.48
N ARG A 236 -15.49 4.03 17.01
CA ARG A 236 -16.42 4.13 15.86
C ARG A 236 -15.92 3.43 14.62
N LEU A 237 -14.61 3.54 14.33
CA LEU A 237 -13.99 2.87 13.19
C LEU A 237 -14.11 1.35 13.30
N LEU A 238 -13.71 0.79 14.44
CA LEU A 238 -13.67 -0.65 14.65
C LEU A 238 -15.08 -1.25 14.73
N ASP A 239 -16.03 -0.58 15.41
CA ASP A 239 -17.43 -1.01 15.46
C ASP A 239 -18.05 -1.05 14.05
N GLU A 240 -17.77 -0.04 13.20
CA GLU A 240 -18.24 -0.04 11.80
C GLU A 240 -17.58 -1.16 11.01
N MET A 241 -16.27 -1.38 11.16
CA MET A 241 -15.54 -2.46 10.48
C MET A 241 -15.98 -3.85 10.94
N GLU A 242 -16.36 -4.03 12.19
CA GLU A 242 -16.97 -5.27 12.67
C GLU A 242 -18.27 -5.58 11.92
N THR A 243 -19.12 -4.57 11.69
CA THR A 243 -20.34 -4.76 10.88
C THR A 243 -20.05 -5.16 9.43
N PHE A 244 -18.87 -4.85 8.92
CA PHE A 244 -18.43 -5.19 7.55
C PHE A 244 -17.67 -6.52 7.47
N ALA A 245 -17.41 -7.17 8.59
CA ALA A 245 -16.80 -8.48 8.63
C ALA A 245 -17.73 -9.52 7.99
N VAL A 246 -17.18 -10.28 7.05
CA VAL A 246 -17.93 -11.28 6.28
C VAL A 246 -17.59 -12.68 6.80
N ARG A 247 -18.59 -13.44 7.18
CA ARG A 247 -18.41 -14.86 7.49
C ARG A 247 -18.20 -15.65 6.21
N ARG A 248 -16.93 -15.98 5.92
CA ARG A 248 -16.53 -16.69 4.70
C ARG A 248 -16.72 -18.20 4.81
N SER A 249 -16.62 -18.74 6.03
CA SER A 249 -16.97 -20.11 6.37
C SER A 249 -17.67 -20.15 7.73
N ARG A 250 -18.05 -21.34 8.20
CA ARG A 250 -18.57 -21.47 9.58
C ARG A 250 -17.51 -21.15 10.64
N ARG A 251 -16.23 -21.11 10.27
CA ARG A 251 -15.09 -21.06 11.18
C ARG A 251 -14.48 -19.69 11.34
N PHE A 252 -14.64 -18.75 10.38
CA PHE A 252 -13.97 -17.46 10.44
C PHE A 252 -14.71 -16.33 9.74
N ILE A 253 -14.34 -15.11 10.10
CA ILE A 253 -14.70 -13.87 9.43
C ILE A 253 -13.47 -13.27 8.73
N ALA A 254 -13.70 -12.42 7.74
CA ALA A 254 -12.67 -11.65 7.07
C ALA A 254 -13.25 -10.38 6.44
N TRP A 255 -12.40 -9.42 6.07
CA TRP A 255 -12.82 -8.18 5.39
C TRP A 255 -12.51 -8.27 3.90
N GLU A 256 -13.57 -8.24 3.11
CA GLU A 256 -13.51 -8.50 1.67
C GLU A 256 -13.33 -7.24 0.83
N TYR A 257 -12.65 -7.42 -0.30
CA TYR A 257 -12.57 -6.46 -1.39
C TYR A 257 -13.61 -6.80 -2.45
N GLY A 258 -14.37 -5.78 -2.87
CA GLY A 258 -15.53 -5.92 -3.76
C GLY A 258 -15.24 -5.53 -5.22
N PHE A 259 -13.98 -5.51 -5.67
CA PHE A 259 -13.60 -5.03 -6.99
C PHE A 259 -12.61 -5.96 -7.69
N HIS A 260 -12.52 -5.83 -9.02
CA HIS A 260 -11.53 -6.55 -9.82
C HIS A 260 -10.16 -5.94 -9.63
N PHE A 261 -9.18 -6.77 -9.40
CA PHE A 261 -7.82 -6.33 -9.20
C PHE A 261 -6.85 -7.35 -9.80
N ASP A 262 -5.97 -6.90 -10.70
CA ASP A 262 -4.89 -7.68 -11.32
C ASP A 262 -5.30 -9.11 -11.73
N GLY A 263 -6.42 -9.21 -12.43
CA GLY A 263 -7.00 -10.48 -12.87
C GLY A 263 -7.83 -11.23 -11.82
N GLY A 264 -7.80 -10.81 -10.57
CA GLY A 264 -8.66 -11.34 -9.51
C GLY A 264 -10.10 -10.87 -9.64
N THR A 265 -11.04 -11.76 -9.35
CA THR A 265 -12.48 -11.49 -9.34
C THR A 265 -12.99 -11.39 -7.90
N PRO A 266 -13.78 -10.35 -7.55
CA PRO A 266 -14.35 -10.23 -6.21
C PRO A 266 -15.40 -11.32 -5.93
N PRO A 267 -15.64 -11.63 -4.63
CA PRO A 267 -14.97 -11.07 -3.46
C PRO A 267 -13.68 -11.81 -3.11
N TRP A 268 -12.64 -11.07 -2.76
CA TRP A 268 -11.36 -11.62 -2.31
C TRP A 268 -10.91 -10.96 -1.01
N ILE A 269 -9.97 -11.58 -0.29
CA ILE A 269 -9.38 -11.06 0.94
C ILE A 269 -7.87 -10.89 0.80
N SER A 270 -7.30 -10.11 1.69
CA SER A 270 -5.88 -9.84 1.77
C SER A 270 -5.34 -10.26 3.14
N GLY A 271 -4.33 -11.15 3.16
CA GLY A 271 -3.67 -11.53 4.41
C GLY A 271 -3.08 -10.32 5.14
N MET A 272 -2.45 -9.41 4.37
CA MET A 272 -1.95 -8.16 4.94
C MET A 272 -3.06 -7.32 5.60
N ALA A 273 -4.23 -7.20 4.96
CA ALA A 273 -5.33 -6.41 5.51
C ALA A 273 -5.95 -7.07 6.74
N ASP A 274 -6.22 -8.37 6.67
CA ASP A 274 -6.82 -9.11 7.78
C ASP A 274 -5.88 -9.14 8.99
N ALA A 275 -4.56 -9.36 8.82
CA ALA A 275 -3.59 -9.27 9.91
C ALA A 275 -3.47 -7.87 10.52
N THR A 276 -3.51 -6.82 9.68
CA THR A 276 -3.52 -5.42 10.15
C THR A 276 -4.79 -5.15 10.96
N GLY A 277 -5.92 -5.76 10.58
CA GLY A 277 -7.18 -5.68 11.33
C GLY A 277 -7.11 -6.42 12.67
N ILE A 278 -6.62 -7.66 12.68
CA ILE A 278 -6.40 -8.45 13.89
C ILE A 278 -5.54 -7.66 14.89
N GLN A 279 -4.43 -7.08 14.42
CA GLN A 279 -3.56 -6.20 15.22
C GLN A 279 -4.31 -4.99 15.78
N ALA A 280 -5.13 -4.33 14.94
CA ALA A 280 -5.87 -3.13 15.36
C ALA A 280 -6.92 -3.46 16.42
N TYR A 281 -7.66 -4.55 16.27
CA TYR A 281 -8.63 -5.01 17.26
C TYR A 281 -7.95 -5.42 18.58
N GLY A 282 -6.83 -6.16 18.52
CA GLY A 282 -6.08 -6.55 19.72
C GLY A 282 -5.60 -5.32 20.50
N ARG A 283 -4.96 -4.36 19.82
CA ARG A 283 -4.48 -3.12 20.42
C ARG A 283 -5.62 -2.26 21.00
N ALA A 284 -6.73 -2.16 20.29
CA ALA A 284 -7.86 -1.36 20.74
C ALA A 284 -8.61 -2.00 21.89
N ALA A 285 -8.60 -3.33 22.03
CA ALA A 285 -9.20 -4.04 23.16
C ALA A 285 -8.58 -3.59 24.48
N ASP A 286 -7.27 -3.47 24.52
CA ASP A 286 -6.52 -3.01 25.69
C ASP A 286 -6.75 -1.50 25.92
N LEU A 287 -6.48 -0.67 24.92
CA LEU A 287 -6.59 0.79 25.01
C LEU A 287 -7.99 1.27 25.40
N LEU A 288 -9.04 0.62 24.87
CA LEU A 288 -10.45 1.05 25.05
C LEU A 288 -11.17 0.28 26.16
N GLY A 289 -10.55 -0.75 26.75
CA GLY A 289 -11.19 -1.64 27.70
C GLY A 289 -12.35 -2.46 27.11
N GLU A 290 -12.23 -2.90 25.84
CA GLU A 290 -13.28 -3.60 25.08
C GLU A 290 -12.90 -5.04 24.76
N PRO A 291 -13.11 -5.99 25.68
CA PRO A 291 -12.69 -7.39 25.51
C PRO A 291 -13.32 -8.07 24.29
N HIS A 292 -14.51 -7.64 23.82
CA HIS A 292 -15.17 -8.25 22.66
C HIS A 292 -14.34 -8.06 21.36
N TYR A 293 -13.47 -7.05 21.27
CA TYR A 293 -12.58 -6.89 20.12
C TYR A 293 -11.58 -8.06 20.01
N LEU A 294 -11.19 -8.67 21.12
CA LEU A 294 -10.35 -9.88 21.07
C LEU A 294 -11.09 -11.04 20.38
N GLU A 295 -12.40 -11.17 20.61
CA GLU A 295 -13.20 -12.23 19.96
C GLU A 295 -13.32 -11.97 18.44
N VAL A 296 -13.51 -10.71 18.02
CA VAL A 296 -13.50 -10.34 16.60
C VAL A 296 -12.17 -10.74 15.95
N ALA A 297 -11.05 -10.42 16.59
CA ALA A 297 -9.72 -10.78 16.11
C ALA A 297 -9.52 -12.31 16.06
N ARG A 298 -9.93 -13.05 17.10
CA ARG A 298 -9.87 -14.52 17.15
C ARG A 298 -10.66 -15.17 16.03
N GLU A 299 -11.86 -14.68 15.74
CA GLU A 299 -12.65 -15.17 14.61
C GLU A 299 -11.96 -14.94 13.27
N ALA A 300 -11.19 -13.87 13.11
CA ALA A 300 -10.47 -13.55 11.86
C ALA A 300 -9.23 -14.44 11.65
N LEU A 301 -8.62 -15.03 12.69
CA LEU A 301 -7.45 -15.92 12.58
C LEU A 301 -7.66 -17.06 11.60
N GLY A 302 -8.90 -17.55 11.44
CA GLY A 302 -9.21 -18.63 10.53
C GLY A 302 -8.91 -18.36 9.05
N ALA A 303 -8.72 -17.10 8.65
CA ALA A 303 -8.24 -16.76 7.32
C ALA A 303 -6.80 -17.28 7.07
N PHE A 304 -5.98 -17.33 8.13
CA PHE A 304 -4.58 -17.80 8.10
C PHE A 304 -4.44 -19.32 8.27
N GLU A 305 -5.52 -20.01 8.60
CA GLU A 305 -5.60 -21.48 8.66
C GLU A 305 -6.18 -22.09 7.39
N THR A 306 -6.82 -21.27 6.56
CA THR A 306 -7.62 -21.71 5.42
C THR A 306 -6.89 -21.47 4.11
N LEU A 307 -6.97 -22.47 3.22
CA LEU A 307 -6.37 -22.38 1.88
C LEU A 307 -7.12 -21.38 0.97
N PRO A 308 -6.43 -20.77 -0.02
CA PRO A 308 -7.08 -19.98 -1.04
C PRO A 308 -8.10 -20.79 -1.86
N PRO A 309 -9.14 -20.18 -2.39
CA PRO A 309 -9.46 -18.76 -2.38
C PRO A 309 -10.25 -18.29 -1.16
N LEU A 310 -10.57 -19.18 -0.21
CA LEU A 310 -11.35 -18.82 0.98
C LEU A 310 -10.51 -18.08 2.01
N GLY A 311 -9.30 -18.57 2.27
CA GLY A 311 -8.31 -17.97 3.16
C GLY A 311 -7.06 -17.55 2.42
N VAL A 312 -5.96 -17.38 3.15
CA VAL A 312 -4.68 -16.88 2.64
C VAL A 312 -3.47 -17.78 2.92
N ARG A 313 -3.67 -18.92 3.59
CA ARG A 313 -2.60 -19.87 3.90
C ARG A 313 -2.19 -20.66 2.65
N THR A 314 -0.91 -20.67 2.32
CA THR A 314 -0.37 -21.50 1.24
C THR A 314 0.99 -22.07 1.63
N THR A 315 1.51 -22.99 0.83
CA THR A 315 2.90 -23.43 0.94
C THR A 315 3.79 -22.34 0.33
N GLY A 316 4.82 -21.91 1.06
CA GLY A 316 5.80 -20.93 0.63
C GLY A 316 6.82 -21.51 -0.34
N PHE A 317 7.78 -20.68 -0.70
CA PHE A 317 8.82 -21.04 -1.67
C PHE A 317 9.77 -22.11 -1.13
N ALA A 318 10.17 -22.01 0.14
CA ALA A 318 11.06 -22.98 0.79
C ALA A 318 10.31 -24.22 1.33
N GLY A 319 8.99 -24.28 1.15
CA GLY A 319 8.16 -25.41 1.56
C GLY A 319 7.46 -25.21 2.90
N GLY A 320 7.72 -24.13 3.61
CA GLY A 320 7.05 -23.74 4.84
C GLY A 320 5.68 -23.09 4.60
N VAL A 321 5.18 -22.36 5.60
CA VAL A 321 3.89 -21.66 5.53
C VAL A 321 4.08 -20.24 5.07
N HIS A 322 3.31 -19.82 4.06
CA HIS A 322 3.26 -18.43 3.58
C HIS A 322 1.83 -17.89 3.63
N TYR A 323 1.67 -16.58 3.93
CA TYR A 323 0.40 -15.88 3.93
C TYR A 323 0.31 -14.91 2.76
N LEU A 324 -0.67 -15.15 1.89
CA LEU A 324 -0.85 -14.42 0.63
C LEU A 324 -1.37 -13.00 0.84
N GLN A 325 -0.85 -12.06 0.04
CA GLN A 325 -1.48 -10.74 -0.11
C GLN A 325 -2.90 -10.87 -0.68
N TYR A 326 -3.10 -11.72 -1.69
CA TYR A 326 -4.35 -11.87 -2.41
C TYR A 326 -4.83 -13.32 -2.40
N SER A 327 -6.01 -13.58 -1.83
CA SER A 327 -6.57 -14.93 -1.76
C SER A 327 -6.87 -15.57 -3.12
N PHE A 328 -6.86 -14.79 -4.21
CA PHE A 328 -7.01 -15.28 -5.57
C PHE A 328 -5.69 -15.63 -6.27
N ALA A 329 -4.55 -15.34 -5.64
CA ALA A 329 -3.22 -15.41 -6.23
C ALA A 329 -2.27 -16.35 -5.48
N PRO A 330 -2.51 -17.68 -5.48
CA PRO A 330 -1.83 -18.62 -4.59
C PRO A 330 -0.34 -18.86 -4.90
N ARG A 331 0.18 -18.24 -5.97
CA ARG A 331 1.59 -18.33 -6.39
C ARG A 331 2.32 -16.99 -6.38
N LEU A 332 1.70 -15.96 -5.85
CA LEU A 332 2.29 -14.62 -5.78
C LEU A 332 2.77 -14.35 -4.35
N TYR A 333 4.06 -14.59 -4.11
CA TYR A 333 4.72 -14.41 -2.82
C TYR A 333 5.24 -12.98 -2.71
N ILE A 334 4.50 -12.13 -1.98
CA ILE A 334 4.78 -10.70 -1.82
C ILE A 334 5.41 -10.47 -0.45
N PHE A 335 6.67 -10.06 -0.43
CA PHE A 335 7.49 -9.98 0.78
C PHE A 335 6.90 -9.06 1.86
N ASN A 336 6.58 -7.82 1.53
CA ASN A 336 6.06 -6.86 2.49
C ASN A 336 4.69 -7.28 3.08
N ALA A 337 3.86 -7.93 2.29
CA ALA A 337 2.55 -8.40 2.73
C ALA A 337 2.68 -9.58 3.70
N PHE A 338 3.63 -10.47 3.44
CA PHE A 338 3.91 -11.60 4.30
C PHE A 338 4.45 -11.12 5.66
N LEU A 339 5.44 -10.20 5.66
CA LEU A 339 5.96 -9.64 6.92
C LEU A 339 4.89 -8.92 7.73
N GLN A 340 4.02 -8.11 7.12
CA GLN A 340 2.93 -7.47 7.85
C GLN A 340 1.94 -8.49 8.41
N SER A 341 1.71 -9.60 7.70
CA SER A 341 0.87 -10.68 8.22
C SER A 341 1.48 -11.30 9.48
N LEU A 342 2.78 -11.56 9.48
CA LEU A 342 3.51 -12.07 10.65
C LEU A 342 3.49 -11.07 11.81
N ILE A 343 3.74 -9.79 11.54
CA ILE A 343 3.70 -8.73 12.56
C ILE A 343 2.32 -8.66 13.24
N GLY A 344 1.25 -8.74 12.45
CA GLY A 344 -0.11 -8.69 12.98
C GLY A 344 -0.46 -9.88 13.88
N LEU A 345 -0.09 -11.09 13.45
CA LEU A 345 -0.30 -12.32 14.22
C LEU A 345 0.54 -12.33 15.51
N HIS A 346 1.83 -11.98 15.42
CA HIS A 346 2.72 -11.88 16.57
C HIS A 346 2.21 -10.88 17.61
N ASP A 347 1.85 -9.66 17.18
CA ASP A 347 1.38 -8.63 18.10
C ASP A 347 0.10 -9.07 18.80
N PHE A 348 -0.85 -9.66 18.06
CA PHE A 348 -2.10 -10.15 18.64
C PHE A 348 -1.86 -11.33 19.60
N GLY A 349 -1.01 -12.29 19.24
CA GLY A 349 -0.64 -13.40 20.13
C GLY A 349 -0.12 -12.90 21.48
N ARG A 350 0.73 -11.86 21.47
CA ARG A 350 1.28 -11.27 22.68
C ARG A 350 0.27 -10.42 23.48
N ILE A 351 -0.55 -9.61 22.81
CA ILE A 351 -1.50 -8.73 23.49
C ILE A 351 -2.64 -9.53 24.13
N ALA A 352 -3.13 -10.53 23.43
CA ALA A 352 -4.27 -11.34 23.86
C ALA A 352 -3.90 -12.63 24.60
N ASP A 353 -2.60 -12.91 24.77
CA ASP A 353 -2.07 -14.21 25.23
C ASP A 353 -2.73 -15.37 24.46
N ASP A 354 -2.75 -15.24 23.11
CA ASP A 354 -3.48 -16.13 22.24
C ASP A 354 -2.54 -17.16 21.60
N GLU A 355 -2.61 -18.42 22.09
CA GLU A 355 -1.79 -19.54 21.61
C GLU A 355 -2.00 -19.82 20.11
N ARG A 356 -3.21 -19.62 19.60
CA ARG A 356 -3.53 -19.88 18.20
C ARG A 356 -2.85 -18.90 17.27
N ALA A 357 -2.85 -17.59 17.62
CA ALA A 357 -2.14 -16.57 16.87
C ALA A 357 -0.62 -16.76 16.95
N THR A 358 -0.11 -17.09 18.13
CA THR A 358 1.31 -17.42 18.35
C THR A 358 1.74 -18.59 17.47
N LYS A 359 0.98 -19.68 17.45
CA LYS A 359 1.25 -20.83 16.59
C LYS A 359 1.24 -20.49 15.11
N LEU A 360 0.29 -19.68 14.63
CA LEU A 360 0.23 -19.24 13.24
C LEU A 360 1.47 -18.41 12.85
N PHE A 361 1.96 -17.60 13.76
CA PHE A 361 3.22 -16.86 13.57
C PHE A 361 4.41 -17.82 13.52
N GLU A 362 4.57 -18.71 14.49
CA GLU A 362 5.70 -19.65 14.61
C GLU A 362 5.78 -20.64 13.43
N GLU A 363 4.64 -21.06 12.87
CA GLU A 363 4.61 -21.93 11.71
C GLU A 363 5.08 -21.24 10.42
N ALA A 364 4.92 -19.92 10.32
CA ALA A 364 5.18 -19.19 9.09
C ALA A 364 6.47 -18.34 9.13
N GLU A 365 6.94 -17.98 10.31
CA GLU A 365 8.14 -17.13 10.46
C GLU A 365 9.42 -17.79 9.89
N PRO A 366 9.67 -19.11 10.00
CA PRO A 366 10.82 -19.74 9.36
C PRO A 366 10.82 -19.58 7.82
N GLU A 367 9.66 -19.64 7.16
CA GLU A 367 9.56 -19.39 5.72
C GLU A 367 9.96 -17.94 5.37
N ALA A 368 9.61 -16.97 6.22
CA ALA A 368 10.00 -15.58 5.99
C ALA A 368 11.52 -15.40 6.03
N ARG A 369 12.23 -16.12 6.91
CA ARG A 369 13.71 -16.10 6.95
C ARG A 369 14.33 -16.59 5.64
N GLU A 370 13.74 -17.61 5.04
CA GLU A 370 14.19 -18.14 3.74
C GLU A 370 13.82 -17.22 2.58
N GLU A 371 12.68 -16.53 2.65
CA GLU A 371 12.21 -15.67 1.58
C GLU A 371 12.89 -14.29 1.54
N ILE A 372 13.25 -13.69 2.68
CA ILE A 372 13.79 -12.33 2.74
C ILE A 372 15.09 -12.16 1.92
N PRO A 373 16.09 -13.06 1.98
CA PRO A 373 17.29 -12.96 1.15
C PRO A 373 16.98 -12.91 -0.35
N LEU A 374 15.90 -13.55 -0.79
CA LEU A 374 15.49 -13.59 -2.20
C LEU A 374 14.87 -12.27 -2.68
N SER A 375 14.53 -11.38 -1.75
CA SER A 375 14.06 -10.03 -2.07
C SER A 375 15.20 -9.09 -2.45
N ASP A 376 16.44 -9.39 -2.10
CA ASP A 376 17.62 -8.56 -2.35
C ASP A 376 18.16 -8.74 -3.78
N VAL A 377 18.41 -7.64 -4.48
CA VAL A 377 19.08 -7.63 -5.79
C VAL A 377 20.46 -6.97 -5.74
N GLY A 378 20.96 -6.68 -4.53
CA GLY A 378 22.30 -6.17 -4.25
C GLY A 378 22.45 -4.65 -4.31
N ASP A 379 21.44 -3.92 -4.78
CA ASP A 379 21.35 -2.46 -4.75
C ASP A 379 19.92 -1.95 -4.52
N TRP A 380 18.97 -2.88 -4.39
CA TRP A 380 17.55 -2.61 -4.18
C TRP A 380 16.80 -3.87 -3.74
N SER A 381 15.48 -3.79 -3.53
CA SER A 381 14.64 -4.96 -3.26
C SER A 381 13.70 -5.29 -4.40
N ARG A 382 13.21 -6.53 -4.43
CA ARG A 382 12.09 -6.98 -5.25
C ARG A 382 10.77 -6.80 -4.52
N TYR A 383 9.71 -6.62 -5.29
CA TYR A 383 8.34 -6.59 -4.77
C TYR A 383 7.85 -7.97 -4.31
N SER A 384 8.14 -8.99 -5.12
CA SER A 384 7.72 -10.38 -4.89
C SER A 384 8.77 -11.36 -5.40
N TYR A 385 8.68 -12.60 -4.96
CA TYR A 385 9.56 -13.66 -5.44
C TYR A 385 9.52 -13.76 -6.98
N ARG A 386 10.70 -13.73 -7.63
CA ARG A 386 10.87 -13.66 -9.09
C ARG A 386 10.12 -12.51 -9.77
N GLY A 387 9.59 -11.58 -9.01
CA GLY A 387 8.91 -10.40 -9.51
C GLY A 387 9.88 -9.27 -9.89
N PRO A 388 9.31 -8.12 -10.34
CA PRO A 388 10.10 -6.93 -10.65
C PRO A 388 10.73 -6.33 -9.40
N GLU A 389 11.72 -5.48 -9.61
CA GLU A 389 12.25 -4.61 -8.59
C GLU A 389 11.13 -3.71 -8.03
N ALA A 390 11.13 -3.51 -6.71
CA ALA A 390 10.18 -2.64 -6.05
C ALA A 390 10.35 -1.19 -6.51
N ASN A 391 9.26 -0.43 -6.59
CA ASN A 391 9.39 1.02 -6.63
C ASN A 391 9.85 1.56 -5.27
N HIS A 392 10.14 2.86 -5.18
CA HIS A 392 10.63 3.47 -3.95
C HIS A 392 9.70 3.20 -2.75
N ASP A 393 8.39 3.36 -2.92
CA ASP A 393 7.41 3.21 -1.84
C ASP A 393 7.36 1.76 -1.31
N TYR A 394 7.44 0.77 -2.18
CA TYR A 394 7.46 -0.64 -1.77
C TYR A 394 8.78 -1.08 -1.15
N HIS A 395 9.90 -0.53 -1.63
CA HIS A 395 11.20 -0.77 -1.01
C HIS A 395 11.23 -0.21 0.41
N GLU A 396 10.74 1.03 0.59
CA GLU A 396 10.61 1.67 1.89
C GLU A 396 9.69 0.88 2.82
N LEU A 397 8.52 0.46 2.33
CA LEU A 397 7.56 -0.32 3.11
C LEU A 397 8.15 -1.67 3.56
N LEU A 398 8.91 -2.36 2.69
CA LEU A 398 9.59 -3.59 3.06
C LEU A 398 10.65 -3.35 4.13
N ARG A 399 11.46 -2.28 3.98
CA ARG A 399 12.45 -1.87 4.98
C ARG A 399 11.80 -1.56 6.33
N GLU A 400 10.66 -0.85 6.33
CA GLU A 400 9.92 -0.51 7.56
C GLU A 400 9.42 -1.77 8.28
N PHE A 401 8.91 -2.76 7.55
CA PHE A 401 8.48 -4.02 8.17
C PHE A 401 9.64 -4.84 8.70
N LEU A 402 10.76 -4.88 7.99
CA LEU A 402 11.99 -5.51 8.49
C LEU A 402 12.48 -4.82 9.78
N ALA A 403 12.54 -3.49 9.81
CA ALA A 403 12.87 -2.73 11.01
C ALA A 403 11.87 -2.97 12.15
N SER A 404 10.59 -3.13 11.82
CA SER A 404 9.54 -3.47 12.79
C SER A 404 9.72 -4.87 13.39
N MET A 405 10.12 -5.86 12.58
CA MET A 405 10.47 -7.22 13.04
C MET A 405 11.75 -7.19 13.92
N CYS A 406 12.75 -6.41 13.51
CA CYS A 406 13.98 -6.17 14.28
C CYS A 406 13.69 -5.58 15.67
N THR A 407 12.88 -4.52 15.73
CA THR A 407 12.48 -3.86 16.99
C THR A 407 11.76 -4.84 17.94
N ARG A 408 11.01 -5.80 17.40
CA ARG A 408 10.35 -6.88 18.13
C ARG A 408 11.29 -7.99 18.56
N ARG A 409 12.57 -7.93 18.17
CA ARG A 409 13.60 -8.93 18.45
C ARG A 409 13.24 -10.33 17.90
N LEU A 410 12.61 -10.37 16.71
CA LEU A 410 12.18 -11.62 16.07
C LEU A 410 13.32 -12.33 15.33
N GLY A 411 14.47 -11.70 15.19
CA GLY A 411 15.69 -12.29 14.63
C GLY A 411 16.63 -11.24 14.06
N GLU A 412 17.93 -11.53 14.11
CA GLU A 412 18.99 -10.61 13.67
C GLU A 412 18.98 -10.37 12.15
N LEU A 413 18.58 -11.36 11.38
CA LEU A 413 18.40 -11.27 9.94
C LEU A 413 17.50 -10.09 9.54
N TYR A 414 16.44 -9.81 10.29
CA TYR A 414 15.54 -8.69 10.00
C TYR A 414 16.21 -7.33 10.23
N CYS A 415 17.08 -7.24 11.23
CA CYS A 415 17.89 -6.04 11.49
C CYS A 415 18.89 -5.81 10.37
N GLU A 416 19.61 -6.86 9.97
CA GLU A 416 20.59 -6.84 8.89
C GLU A 416 19.97 -6.34 7.57
N TYR A 417 18.82 -6.91 7.18
CA TYR A 417 18.16 -6.51 5.92
C TYR A 417 17.50 -5.12 6.02
N ALA A 418 17.01 -4.71 7.19
CA ALA A 418 16.50 -3.35 7.39
C ALA A 418 17.60 -2.30 7.20
N ASP A 419 18.79 -2.53 7.76
CA ASP A 419 19.95 -1.64 7.65
C ASP A 419 20.52 -1.66 6.22
N ARG A 420 20.63 -2.83 5.60
CA ARG A 420 21.08 -2.98 4.21
C ARG A 420 20.19 -2.22 3.24
N TYR A 421 18.87 -2.34 3.38
CA TYR A 421 17.92 -1.63 2.51
C TYR A 421 17.90 -0.13 2.78
N ARG A 422 18.15 0.29 4.02
CA ARG A 422 18.41 1.69 4.34
C ARG A 422 19.67 2.20 3.62
N GLY A 423 20.76 1.42 3.62
CA GLY A 423 21.99 1.73 2.89
C GLY A 423 21.73 1.94 1.40
N TYR A 424 20.89 1.11 0.78
CA TYR A 424 20.51 1.29 -0.63
C TYR A 424 19.81 2.63 -0.90
N GLN A 425 19.08 3.16 0.07
CA GLN A 425 18.41 4.47 -0.07
C GLN A 425 19.35 5.65 0.23
N VAL A 426 20.22 5.52 1.24
CA VAL A 426 20.95 6.68 1.75
C VAL A 426 22.40 6.79 1.25
N ASP A 427 23.04 5.70 0.84
CA ASP A 427 24.41 5.74 0.37
C ASP A 427 24.48 6.23 -1.09
N PRO A 428 25.51 7.00 -1.47
CA PRO A 428 25.75 7.33 -2.86
C PRO A 428 26.08 6.06 -3.69
N PRO A 429 25.96 6.09 -5.02
CA PRO A 429 26.56 5.06 -5.84
C PRO A 429 28.08 5.10 -5.68
N GLU A 430 28.73 3.95 -5.75
CA GLU A 430 30.16 3.83 -5.88
C GLU A 430 30.49 3.66 -7.37
N LEU A 431 31.51 4.37 -7.85
CA LEU A 431 31.90 4.38 -9.26
C LEU A 431 33.41 4.17 -9.39
N THR A 432 33.82 3.06 -10.00
CA THR A 432 35.21 2.69 -10.18
C THR A 432 35.54 2.61 -11.66
N TYR A 433 36.63 3.24 -12.10
CA TYR A 433 37.17 3.07 -13.43
C TYR A 433 37.88 1.70 -13.56
N MET A 434 37.58 0.99 -14.63
CA MET A 434 38.12 -0.36 -14.93
C MET A 434 38.64 -0.48 -16.37
N GLY A 435 38.88 0.64 -17.05
CA GLY A 435 39.36 0.65 -18.41
C GLY A 435 40.89 0.56 -18.51
N PRO A 436 41.43 0.57 -19.74
CA PRO A 436 42.86 0.55 -19.95
C PRO A 436 43.50 1.89 -19.58
N GLU A 437 44.73 1.86 -19.06
CA GLU A 437 45.57 3.03 -18.83
C GLU A 437 46.31 3.47 -20.09
N VAL A 438 46.53 2.55 -21.05
CA VAL A 438 47.21 2.79 -22.32
C VAL A 438 46.35 2.31 -23.48
N THR A 439 46.32 3.04 -24.56
CA THR A 439 45.65 2.66 -25.81
C THR A 439 46.35 3.30 -27.02
N THR A 440 45.91 2.96 -28.24
CA THR A 440 46.48 3.45 -29.49
C THR A 440 45.53 4.43 -30.18
N ALA A 441 46.06 5.46 -30.81
CA ALA A 441 45.29 6.41 -31.61
C ALA A 441 44.45 5.69 -32.68
N LYS A 442 43.23 6.20 -32.93
CA LYS A 442 42.23 5.62 -33.87
C LYS A 442 41.70 4.23 -33.49
N ARG A 443 42.18 3.56 -32.44
CA ARG A 443 41.63 2.33 -31.92
C ARG A 443 40.39 2.61 -31.10
N LEU A 444 39.33 1.79 -31.25
CA LEU A 444 38.14 1.87 -30.40
C LEU A 444 38.48 1.37 -29.00
N THR A 445 38.43 2.27 -28.02
CA THR A 445 38.83 2.03 -26.63
C THR A 445 37.61 2.06 -25.74
N PRO A 446 37.32 1.00 -24.96
CA PRO A 446 36.22 1.00 -24.01
C PRO A 446 36.63 1.77 -22.73
N ILE A 447 35.89 2.84 -22.39
CA ILE A 447 35.95 3.47 -21.08
C ILE A 447 35.11 2.59 -20.18
N ARG A 448 35.71 1.59 -19.53
CA ARG A 448 35.05 0.62 -18.65
C ARG A 448 34.94 1.19 -17.25
N PHE A 449 33.85 0.85 -16.57
CA PHE A 449 33.64 1.18 -15.16
C PHE A 449 32.76 0.15 -14.50
N GLU A 450 32.78 0.14 -13.19
CA GLU A 450 31.79 -0.54 -12.35
C GLU A 450 30.99 0.50 -11.58
N VAL A 451 29.69 0.26 -11.42
CA VAL A 451 28.79 1.11 -10.62
C VAL A 451 27.97 0.23 -9.67
N SER A 452 27.89 0.65 -8.39
CA SER A 452 27.25 -0.16 -7.34
C SER A 452 25.73 -0.09 -7.33
N LYS A 453 25.11 0.85 -8.07
CA LYS A 453 23.65 1.08 -8.10
C LYS A 453 23.18 1.49 -9.49
N LEU A 454 21.87 1.32 -9.75
CA LEU A 454 21.22 1.88 -10.94
C LEU A 454 21.47 3.39 -11.01
N SER A 455 22.23 3.81 -12.00
CA SER A 455 22.70 5.20 -12.13
C SER A 455 22.68 5.71 -13.55
N ALA A 456 22.48 7.02 -13.68
CA ALA A 456 22.88 7.75 -14.88
C ALA A 456 24.39 7.98 -14.80
N VAL A 457 25.15 7.36 -15.69
CA VAL A 457 26.61 7.50 -15.74
C VAL A 457 27.00 8.41 -16.90
N GLU A 458 27.78 9.43 -16.60
CA GLU A 458 28.36 10.35 -17.59
C GLU A 458 29.87 10.08 -17.71
N ALA A 459 30.37 9.95 -18.94
CA ALA A 459 31.79 9.90 -19.23
C ALA A 459 32.20 11.14 -20.03
N LYS A 460 33.22 11.85 -19.57
CA LYS A 460 33.86 12.98 -20.25
C LYS A 460 35.34 12.69 -20.42
N VAL A 461 35.88 12.93 -21.62
CA VAL A 461 37.32 12.83 -21.89
C VAL A 461 37.84 14.20 -22.29
N TYR A 462 38.97 14.57 -21.70
CA TYR A 462 39.63 15.83 -21.93
C TYR A 462 41.06 15.63 -22.46
N ARG A 463 41.48 16.52 -23.31
CA ARG A 463 42.90 16.69 -23.70
C ARG A 463 43.34 18.05 -23.19
N GLY A 464 44.10 18.09 -22.09
CA GLY A 464 44.25 19.28 -21.29
C GLY A 464 42.86 19.77 -20.81
N GLU A 465 42.51 21.03 -21.07
CA GLU A 465 41.19 21.58 -20.72
C GLU A 465 40.10 21.34 -21.79
N LYS A 466 40.48 20.88 -22.98
CA LYS A 466 39.54 20.70 -24.09
C LYS A 466 38.75 19.41 -23.95
N LEU A 467 37.41 19.51 -23.87
CA LEU A 467 36.50 18.37 -23.94
C LEU A 467 36.53 17.75 -25.36
N VAL A 468 36.85 16.47 -25.46
CA VAL A 468 36.97 15.76 -26.75
C VAL A 468 35.96 14.63 -26.91
N PHE A 469 35.33 14.21 -25.81
CA PHE A 469 34.27 13.20 -25.79
C PHE A 469 33.34 13.41 -24.60
N SER A 470 32.03 13.22 -24.80
CA SER A 470 31.03 13.19 -23.73
C SER A 470 29.92 12.22 -24.10
N ARG A 471 29.51 11.39 -23.15
CA ARG A 471 28.38 10.46 -23.25
C ARG A 471 27.68 10.34 -21.89
N LEU A 472 26.37 10.20 -21.91
CA LEU A 472 25.51 9.93 -20.76
C LEU A 472 24.60 8.75 -21.10
N ALA A 473 24.51 7.77 -20.21
CA ALA A 473 23.55 6.66 -20.33
C ALA A 473 23.22 6.09 -18.97
N THR A 474 22.12 5.32 -18.90
CA THR A 474 21.71 4.62 -17.70
C THR A 474 22.32 3.22 -17.64
N PHE A 475 22.91 2.90 -16.50
CA PHE A 475 23.49 1.58 -16.22
C PHE A 475 22.88 1.00 -14.95
N ARG A 476 22.63 -0.32 -14.99
CA ARG A 476 22.31 -1.09 -13.78
C ARG A 476 23.59 -1.33 -12.98
N ARG A 477 23.46 -1.81 -11.75
CA ARG A 477 24.57 -2.30 -10.94
C ARG A 477 25.45 -3.27 -11.75
N GLY A 478 26.77 -3.11 -11.63
CA GLY A 478 27.77 -3.92 -12.31
C GLY A 478 28.60 -3.12 -13.30
N THR A 479 29.22 -3.83 -14.25
CA THR A 479 30.13 -3.23 -15.23
C THR A 479 29.40 -2.59 -16.40
N GLY A 480 29.90 -1.42 -16.80
CA GLY A 480 29.46 -0.69 -17.99
C GLY A 480 30.65 -0.20 -18.83
N ALA A 481 30.37 0.24 -20.04
CA ALA A 481 31.40 0.84 -20.88
C ALA A 481 30.82 1.88 -21.86
N PHE A 482 31.62 2.90 -22.15
CA PHE A 482 31.40 3.78 -23.28
C PHE A 482 32.49 3.56 -24.33
N ALA A 483 32.12 3.45 -25.58
CA ALA A 483 33.07 3.33 -26.69
C ALA A 483 33.62 4.73 -27.04
N TRP A 484 34.95 4.88 -26.92
CA TRP A 484 35.68 6.11 -27.27
C TRP A 484 36.76 5.78 -28.31
N ARG A 485 36.96 6.65 -29.27
CA ARG A 485 38.02 6.53 -30.28
C ARG A 485 38.91 7.78 -30.26
N PRO A 486 40.10 7.75 -29.66
CA PRO A 486 41.02 8.86 -29.64
C PRO A 486 41.49 9.22 -31.06
N ARG A 487 41.52 10.50 -31.41
CA ARG A 487 41.88 10.96 -32.77
C ARG A 487 43.39 11.09 -33.00
N GLY A 488 44.20 11.10 -31.93
CA GLY A 488 45.63 11.22 -31.99
C GLY A 488 46.31 10.88 -30.67
N PRO A 489 47.65 10.80 -30.64
CA PRO A 489 48.40 10.44 -29.44
C PRO A 489 48.41 11.58 -28.40
N GLY A 490 48.75 11.22 -27.17
CA GLY A 490 48.88 12.14 -26.03
C GLY A 490 48.21 11.61 -24.77
N VAL A 491 48.23 12.40 -23.70
CA VAL A 491 47.56 12.06 -22.42
C VAL A 491 46.17 12.70 -22.40
N PHE A 492 45.21 11.89 -21.97
CA PHE A 492 43.81 12.26 -21.88
C PHE A 492 43.28 11.96 -20.47
N THR A 493 42.59 12.94 -19.89
CA THR A 493 41.91 12.76 -18.60
C THR A 493 40.48 12.28 -18.83
N VAL A 494 40.13 11.10 -18.30
CA VAL A 494 38.78 10.57 -18.27
C VAL A 494 38.14 10.93 -16.94
N ARG A 495 36.99 11.57 -16.99
CA ARG A 495 36.16 11.88 -15.82
C ARG A 495 34.82 11.15 -15.96
N LEU A 496 34.51 10.33 -14.96
CA LEU A 496 33.23 9.63 -14.84
C LEU A 496 32.42 10.24 -13.71
N GLY A 497 31.11 10.33 -13.88
CA GLY A 497 30.18 10.73 -12.84
C GLY A 497 28.97 9.80 -12.84
N ALA A 498 28.59 9.26 -11.71
CA ALA A 498 27.37 8.48 -11.53
C ALA A 498 26.35 9.28 -10.69
N LYS A 499 25.10 9.28 -11.12
CA LYS A 499 23.97 9.84 -10.38
C LYS A 499 22.93 8.74 -10.17
N GLU A 500 22.63 8.45 -8.92
CA GLU A 500 21.59 7.48 -8.52
C GLU A 500 20.20 7.88 -9.04
N LEU A 501 19.36 6.89 -9.43
CA LEU A 501 18.08 7.11 -10.12
C LEU A 501 16.85 6.58 -9.36
N ARG A 502 17.00 5.84 -8.24
CA ARG A 502 15.87 5.16 -7.59
C ARG A 502 15.17 6.01 -6.54
N THR A 503 15.94 6.77 -5.75
CA THR A 503 15.40 7.52 -4.61
C THR A 503 14.94 8.93 -4.99
N GLY A 504 15.37 9.44 -6.14
CA GLY A 504 15.15 10.83 -6.54
C GLY A 504 16.04 11.84 -5.78
N LEU A 505 16.82 11.41 -4.79
CA LEU A 505 17.73 12.28 -4.03
C LEU A 505 18.94 12.72 -4.87
N GLY A 506 19.18 12.04 -6.00
CA GLY A 506 20.19 12.41 -6.97
C GLY A 506 21.62 12.34 -6.41
N LYS A 507 21.90 11.44 -5.49
CA LYS A 507 23.22 11.19 -4.92
C LYS A 507 24.21 10.84 -6.00
N LYS A 508 25.47 11.24 -5.85
CA LYS A 508 26.47 11.21 -6.92
C LYS A 508 27.79 10.68 -6.38
N ASP A 509 28.53 10.01 -7.29
CA ASP A 509 29.93 9.70 -7.13
C ASP A 509 30.71 10.06 -8.40
N ARG A 510 32.04 10.17 -8.31
CA ARG A 510 32.93 10.56 -9.40
C ARG A 510 34.21 9.76 -9.32
N ALA A 511 34.68 9.36 -10.51
CA ALA A 511 36.01 8.80 -10.71
C ALA A 511 36.75 9.58 -11.80
N ALA A 512 38.06 9.68 -11.67
CA ALA A 512 38.89 10.28 -12.70
C ALA A 512 40.17 9.45 -12.86
N THR A 513 40.65 9.34 -14.11
CA THR A 513 41.89 8.67 -14.44
C THR A 513 42.51 9.30 -15.67
N GLU A 514 43.79 9.00 -15.92
CA GLU A 514 44.50 9.36 -17.14
C GLU A 514 44.68 8.15 -18.06
N ILE A 515 44.56 8.38 -19.35
CA ILE A 515 44.81 7.37 -20.38
C ILE A 515 45.89 7.92 -21.30
N SER A 516 46.99 7.18 -21.44
CA SER A 516 48.02 7.44 -22.42
C SER A 516 47.63 6.84 -23.79
N VAL A 517 47.60 7.67 -24.81
CA VAL A 517 47.31 7.25 -26.19
C VAL A 517 48.60 7.30 -27.00
N GLU A 518 49.04 6.13 -27.45
CA GLU A 518 50.20 5.96 -28.31
C GLU A 518 49.87 6.28 -29.78
N PRO A 519 50.88 6.63 -30.62
CA PRO A 519 50.68 6.73 -32.05
C PRO A 519 50.06 5.47 -32.66
N ALA A 520 49.27 5.64 -33.72
CA ALA A 520 48.85 4.51 -34.53
C ALA A 520 50.08 4.02 -35.35
N SER A 521 50.37 2.74 -35.25
CA SER A 521 51.36 2.10 -36.10
C SER A 521 50.92 2.12 -37.57
#